data_853d03b3aae0848f2b19fc5384c25114
#
_entry.id   853d03b3aae0848f2b19fc5384c25114
#
_cell.length_a   1.000
_cell.length_b   1.000
_cell.length_c   1.000
_cell.angle_alpha   90.00
_cell.angle_beta   90.00
_cell.angle_gamma   90.00
#
_symmetry.space_group_name_H-M   'P 1'
#
loop_
_entity.id
_entity.type
_entity.pdbx_description
1 polymer ?
#
loop_
_entity_poly.entity_id
_entity_poly.type
_entity_poly.pdbx_seq_one_letter_code
_entity_poly.pdbx_strand_id
1 'polypeptide(L)'
;MAEHSNTAIAQLAWDAVSRSDGETLGQILAPDIVWHATGNTPWRGDHNGLDAVLDYLARVGELTDVFDARLTDVLASESRVLIVFQVKVEHTGRKMELGYLVLARIEDGRAREVWTSPLDPDALARFWAH
;
A
#
# COMPACT_ATOMS: atom_id res chain seq x y z
N MET A 1 8.43 -7.43 26.24
CA MET A 1 9.10 -6.50 25.37
C MET A 1 8.10 -5.63 24.61
N ALA A 2 8.41 -4.37 24.48
CA ALA A 2 7.57 -3.49 23.71
C ALA A 2 7.55 -3.92 22.23
N GLU A 3 6.50 -3.59 21.52
CA GLU A 3 6.47 -3.85 20.09
C GLU A 3 7.57 -3.07 19.37
N HIS A 4 7.97 -3.59 18.23
CA HIS A 4 9.05 -2.98 17.44
C HIS A 4 8.61 -1.60 16.95
N SER A 5 9.53 -0.61 16.96
CA SER A 5 9.25 0.75 16.50
C SER A 5 8.76 0.80 15.05
N ASN A 6 9.23 -0.13 14.20
CA ASN A 6 8.76 -0.22 12.82
C ASN A 6 7.31 -0.70 12.72
N THR A 7 6.82 -1.46 13.71
CA THR A 7 5.40 -1.79 13.79
C THR A 7 4.57 -0.52 13.99
N ALA A 8 5.04 0.39 14.83
CA ALA A 8 4.37 1.67 15.04
C ALA A 8 4.36 2.52 13.77
N ILE A 9 5.47 2.54 13.02
CA ILE A 9 5.54 3.25 11.73
C ILE A 9 4.52 2.66 10.75
N ALA A 10 4.43 1.34 10.66
CA ALA A 10 3.48 0.67 9.78
C ALA A 10 2.04 1.01 10.13
N GLN A 11 1.70 1.00 11.42
CA GLN A 11 0.36 1.34 11.88
C GLN A 11 0.02 2.79 11.56
N LEU A 12 0.96 3.69 11.76
CA LEU A 12 0.78 5.11 11.44
C LEU A 12 0.57 5.31 9.95
N ALA A 13 1.33 4.59 9.12
CA ALA A 13 1.18 4.64 7.66
C ALA A 13 -0.19 4.13 7.22
N TRP A 14 -0.62 3.00 7.79
CA TRP A 14 -1.93 2.42 7.48
C TRP A 14 -3.06 3.41 7.81
N ASP A 15 -3.01 4.00 8.99
CA ASP A 15 -4.02 4.97 9.43
C ASP A 15 -4.01 6.22 8.55
N ALA A 16 -2.82 6.70 8.17
CA ALA A 16 -2.69 7.88 7.32
C ALA A 16 -3.26 7.64 5.91
N VAL A 17 -2.97 6.48 5.31
CA VAL A 17 -3.55 6.12 4.01
C VAL A 17 -5.07 6.02 4.11
N SER A 18 -5.58 5.39 5.16
CA SER A 18 -7.02 5.22 5.37
C SER A 18 -7.75 6.56 5.49
N ARG A 19 -7.08 7.60 6.01
CA ARG A 19 -7.66 8.94 6.19
C ARG A 19 -7.25 9.94 5.10
N SER A 20 -6.48 9.49 4.11
CA SER A 20 -5.91 10.36 3.08
C SER A 20 -5.07 11.50 3.70
N ASP A 21 -4.31 11.19 4.74
CA ASP A 21 -3.50 12.14 5.48
C ASP A 21 -2.09 12.23 4.85
N GLY A 22 -1.99 13.04 3.79
CA GLY A 22 -0.74 13.22 3.07
C GLY A 22 0.36 13.87 3.88
N GLU A 23 0.01 14.71 4.86
CA GLU A 23 1.00 15.34 5.73
C GLU A 23 1.72 14.31 6.59
N THR A 24 0.99 13.42 7.23
CA THR A 24 1.59 12.33 8.02
C THR A 24 2.42 11.41 7.13
N LEU A 25 1.90 11.06 5.94
CA LEU A 25 2.65 10.23 4.99
C LEU A 25 3.97 10.89 4.60
N GLY A 26 3.99 12.22 4.42
CA GLY A 26 5.21 12.95 4.11
C GLY A 26 6.26 12.90 5.22
N GLN A 27 5.87 12.58 6.44
CA GLN A 27 6.79 12.44 7.58
C GLN A 27 7.40 11.05 7.67
N ILE A 28 6.72 10.02 7.19
CA ILE A 28 7.13 8.62 7.33
C ILE A 28 7.58 7.96 6.03
N LEU A 29 7.28 8.57 4.89
CA LEU A 29 7.80 8.13 3.59
C LEU A 29 8.98 9.04 3.21
N ALA A 30 10.07 8.43 2.76
CA ALA A 30 11.25 9.21 2.35
C ALA A 30 10.95 10.05 1.11
N PRO A 31 11.55 11.25 0.97
CA PRO A 31 11.33 12.06 -0.24
C PRO A 31 11.72 11.36 -1.54
N ASP A 32 12.71 10.47 -1.49
CA ASP A 32 13.22 9.72 -2.63
C ASP A 32 12.68 8.27 -2.68
N ILE A 33 11.57 8.02 -2.05
CA ILE A 33 10.94 6.70 -1.99
C ILE A 33 10.70 6.14 -3.39
N VAL A 34 10.87 4.83 -3.54
CA VAL A 34 10.45 4.09 -4.73
C VAL A 34 9.38 3.09 -4.32
N TRP A 35 8.24 3.14 -4.98
CA TRP A 35 7.12 2.26 -4.71
C TRP A 35 6.83 1.41 -5.93
N HIS A 36 7.01 0.11 -5.79
CA HIS A 36 6.79 -0.87 -6.86
C HIS A 36 5.38 -1.45 -6.72
N ALA A 37 4.48 -0.99 -7.56
CA ALA A 37 3.12 -1.54 -7.60
C ALA A 37 3.09 -2.72 -8.57
N THR A 38 3.08 -3.93 -8.02
CA THR A 38 3.06 -5.15 -8.84
C THR A 38 1.64 -5.64 -9.06
N GLY A 39 1.47 -6.50 -10.03
CA GLY A 39 0.16 -6.99 -10.42
C GLY A 39 -0.40 -6.19 -11.58
N ASN A 40 -1.41 -6.76 -12.22
CA ASN A 40 -1.96 -6.20 -13.46
C ASN A 40 -3.10 -5.23 -13.17
N THR A 41 -2.74 -4.01 -12.80
CA THR A 41 -3.68 -2.93 -12.47
C THR A 41 -3.42 -1.71 -13.35
N PRO A 42 -4.37 -0.75 -13.42
CA PRO A 42 -4.16 0.50 -14.15
C PRO A 42 -2.99 1.35 -13.63
N TRP A 43 -2.58 1.15 -12.37
CA TRP A 43 -1.50 1.92 -11.74
C TRP A 43 -0.21 1.11 -11.55
N ARG A 44 -0.08 -0.03 -12.22
CA ARG A 44 1.12 -0.88 -12.09
C ARG A 44 2.37 -0.14 -12.52
N GLY A 45 3.49 -0.56 -11.93
CA GLY A 45 4.80 -0.01 -12.25
C GLY A 45 5.44 0.68 -11.07
N ASP A 46 6.55 1.36 -11.33
CA ASP A 46 7.30 2.05 -10.31
C ASP A 46 6.85 3.50 -10.19
N HIS A 47 6.63 3.92 -8.96
CA HIS A 47 6.32 5.32 -8.63
C HIS A 47 7.51 5.87 -7.87
N ASN A 48 8.20 6.85 -8.44
CA ASN A 48 9.46 7.38 -7.92
C ASN A 48 9.26 8.74 -7.28
N GLY A 49 9.63 8.83 -6.00
CA GLY A 49 9.51 10.05 -5.23
C GLY A 49 8.18 10.18 -4.50
N LEU A 50 8.19 10.99 -3.46
CA LEU A 50 7.03 11.14 -2.57
C LEU A 50 5.79 11.65 -3.32
N ASP A 51 5.95 12.65 -4.18
CA ASP A 51 4.81 13.22 -4.90
C ASP A 51 4.15 12.19 -5.82
N ALA A 52 4.95 11.39 -6.52
CA ALA A 52 4.43 10.32 -7.38
C ALA A 52 3.71 9.24 -6.58
N VAL A 53 4.21 8.92 -5.39
CA VAL A 53 3.57 7.93 -4.51
C VAL A 53 2.25 8.46 -3.99
N LEU A 54 2.19 9.72 -3.57
CA LEU A 54 0.94 10.32 -3.11
C LEU A 54 -0.10 10.38 -4.23
N ASP A 55 0.31 10.72 -5.46
CA ASP A 55 -0.57 10.69 -6.63
C ASP A 55 -1.10 9.29 -6.91
N TYR A 56 -0.23 8.29 -6.82
CA TYR A 56 -0.63 6.88 -6.99
C TYR A 56 -1.69 6.47 -5.97
N LEU A 57 -1.48 6.78 -4.70
CA LEU A 57 -2.44 6.42 -3.64
C LEU A 57 -3.79 7.12 -3.86
N ALA A 58 -3.77 8.38 -4.31
CA ALA A 58 -4.99 9.10 -4.62
C ALA A 58 -5.73 8.48 -5.81
N ARG A 59 -5.00 8.04 -6.85
CA ARG A 59 -5.59 7.43 -8.04
C ARG A 59 -6.26 6.10 -7.74
N VAL A 60 -5.72 5.32 -6.81
CA VAL A 60 -6.37 4.06 -6.40
C VAL A 60 -7.78 4.33 -5.89
N GLY A 61 -7.95 5.38 -5.08
CA GLY A 61 -9.26 5.76 -4.59
C GLY A 61 -10.17 6.32 -5.68
N GLU A 62 -9.61 7.10 -6.61
CA GLU A 62 -10.39 7.74 -7.69
C GLU A 62 -10.87 6.76 -8.74
N LEU A 63 -10.09 5.72 -9.04
CA LEU A 63 -10.41 4.75 -10.09
C LEU A 63 -11.35 3.64 -9.64
N THR A 64 -11.67 3.59 -8.37
CA THR A 64 -12.57 2.56 -7.83
C THR A 64 -13.84 3.20 -7.30
N ASP A 65 -14.98 2.52 -7.48
CA ASP A 65 -16.26 2.97 -6.93
C ASP A 65 -16.31 2.70 -5.42
N VAL A 66 -15.75 1.58 -5.02
CA VAL A 66 -15.57 1.20 -3.62
C VAL A 66 -14.17 0.64 -3.46
N PHE A 67 -13.46 1.11 -2.47
CA PHE A 67 -12.16 0.55 -2.07
C PHE A 67 -12.14 0.47 -0.55
N ASP A 68 -12.29 -0.73 -0.02
CA ASP A 68 -12.30 -0.99 1.42
C ASP A 68 -11.16 -1.93 1.76
N ALA A 69 -10.22 -1.45 2.55
CA ALA A 69 -9.05 -2.22 2.96
C ALA A 69 -9.12 -2.49 4.45
N ARG A 70 -8.87 -3.75 4.82
CA ARG A 70 -8.92 -4.20 6.20
C ARG A 70 -7.58 -4.83 6.59
N LEU A 71 -6.93 -4.26 7.60
CA LEU A 71 -5.66 -4.75 8.12
C LEU A 71 -5.83 -6.13 8.76
N THR A 72 -4.98 -7.07 8.36
CA THR A 72 -4.97 -8.43 8.91
C THR A 72 -3.82 -8.62 9.90
N ASP A 73 -2.60 -8.21 9.50
CA ASP A 73 -1.42 -8.43 10.34
C ASP A 73 -0.30 -7.46 9.95
N VAL A 74 0.59 -7.22 10.89
CA VAL A 74 1.81 -6.44 10.68
C VAL A 74 2.97 -7.20 11.31
N LEU A 75 4.01 -7.44 10.49
CA LEU A 75 5.24 -8.06 10.96
C LEU A 75 6.39 -7.08 10.72
N ALA A 76 7.29 -6.96 11.67
CA ALA A 76 8.37 -5.99 11.56
C ALA A 76 9.69 -6.56 12.06
N SER A 77 10.75 -6.16 11.38
CA SER A 77 12.12 -6.34 11.83
C SER A 77 12.77 -4.97 11.98
N GLU A 78 14.06 -4.93 12.23
CA GLU A 78 14.79 -3.67 12.36
C GLU A 78 14.82 -2.86 11.06
N SER A 79 14.72 -3.53 9.91
CA SER A 79 14.88 -2.88 8.60
C SER A 79 13.69 -3.05 7.67
N ARG A 80 12.69 -3.87 8.02
CA ARG A 80 11.57 -4.16 7.14
C ARG A 80 10.26 -4.26 7.89
N VAL A 81 9.19 -3.91 7.17
CA VAL A 81 7.80 -4.07 7.64
C VAL A 81 7.03 -4.83 6.56
N LEU A 82 6.24 -5.81 6.99
CA LEU A 82 5.29 -6.49 6.12
C LEU A 82 3.88 -6.25 6.63
N ILE A 83 3.04 -5.68 5.78
CA ILE A 83 1.62 -5.43 6.09
C ILE A 83 0.80 -6.41 5.27
N VAL A 84 -0.08 -7.15 5.94
CA VAL A 84 -0.99 -8.10 5.32
C VAL A 84 -2.40 -7.56 5.48
N PHE A 85 -3.17 -7.49 4.39
CA PHE A 85 -4.50 -6.92 4.44
C PHE A 85 -5.42 -7.56 3.39
N GLN A 86 -6.72 -7.34 3.57
CA GLN A 86 -7.76 -7.74 2.61
C GLN A 86 -8.33 -6.49 1.97
N VAL A 87 -8.62 -6.56 0.68
CA VAL A 87 -9.29 -5.46 -0.02
C VAL A 87 -10.59 -5.94 -0.63
N LYS A 88 -11.60 -5.09 -0.57
CA LYS A 88 -12.84 -5.19 -1.34
C LYS A 88 -12.88 -4.03 -2.29
N VAL A 89 -12.97 -4.31 -3.58
CA VAL A 89 -12.95 -3.30 -4.62
C VAL A 89 -14.16 -3.48 -5.51
N GLU A 90 -14.83 -2.37 -5.85
CA GLU A 90 -15.88 -2.35 -6.85
C GLU A 90 -15.51 -1.35 -7.93
N HIS A 91 -15.69 -1.75 -9.17
CA HIS A 91 -15.40 -0.91 -10.32
C HIS A 91 -16.32 -1.30 -11.48
N THR A 92 -17.13 -0.36 -11.95
CA THR A 92 -18.07 -0.55 -13.08
C THR A 92 -18.96 -1.79 -12.90
N GLY A 93 -19.52 -1.97 -11.70
CA GLY A 93 -20.43 -3.06 -11.38
C GLY A 93 -19.76 -4.39 -11.06
N ARG A 94 -18.45 -4.49 -11.20
CA ARG A 94 -17.69 -5.69 -10.85
C ARG A 94 -17.13 -5.58 -9.45
N LYS A 95 -17.01 -6.72 -8.77
CA LYS A 95 -16.53 -6.79 -7.39
C LYS A 95 -15.37 -7.75 -7.27
N MET A 96 -14.43 -7.41 -6.43
CA MET A 96 -13.29 -8.25 -6.12
C MET A 96 -12.99 -8.19 -4.63
N GLU A 97 -12.63 -9.34 -4.06
CA GLU A 97 -12.11 -9.39 -2.69
C GLU A 97 -10.89 -10.29 -2.71
N LEU A 98 -9.75 -9.77 -2.25
CA LEU A 98 -8.53 -10.56 -2.20
C LEU A 98 -7.55 -10.03 -1.18
N GLY A 99 -6.58 -10.88 -0.81
CA GLY A 99 -5.48 -10.51 0.06
C GLY A 99 -4.38 -9.79 -0.68
N TYR A 100 -3.71 -8.90 0.04
CA TYR A 100 -2.60 -8.11 -0.47
C TYR A 100 -1.49 -8.04 0.55
N LEU A 101 -0.27 -7.84 0.05
CA LEU A 101 0.92 -7.60 0.87
C LEU A 101 1.53 -6.26 0.52
N VAL A 102 2.04 -5.58 1.53
CA VAL A 102 2.95 -4.43 1.35
C VAL A 102 4.20 -4.72 2.14
N LEU A 103 5.34 -4.78 1.44
CA LEU A 103 6.65 -4.92 2.07
C LEU A 103 7.39 -3.60 1.94
N ALA A 104 7.87 -3.06 3.05
CA ALA A 104 8.59 -1.80 3.06
C ALA A 104 9.97 -1.97 3.69
N ARG A 105 10.98 -1.37 3.06
CA ARG A 105 12.32 -1.24 3.65
C ARG A 105 12.38 0.08 4.38
N ILE A 106 12.75 0.02 5.66
CA ILE A 106 12.80 1.17 6.55
C ILE A 106 14.26 1.54 6.80
N GLU A 107 14.55 2.82 6.69
CA GLU A 107 15.89 3.37 6.95
C GLU A 107 15.72 4.74 7.58
N ASP A 108 16.37 4.96 8.72
CA ASP A 108 16.28 6.21 9.48
C ASP A 108 14.84 6.60 9.83
N GLY A 109 14.02 5.61 10.16
CA GLY A 109 12.64 5.82 10.57
C GLY A 109 11.68 6.14 9.44
N ARG A 110 12.10 5.99 8.18
CA ARG A 110 11.28 6.28 7.01
C ARG A 110 11.29 5.12 6.03
N ALA A 111 10.17 4.92 5.33
CA ALA A 111 10.09 3.94 4.25
C ALA A 111 10.79 4.51 3.02
N ARG A 112 11.79 3.79 2.51
CA ARG A 112 12.56 4.18 1.33
C ARG A 112 12.23 3.39 0.10
N GLU A 113 11.77 2.16 0.26
CA GLU A 113 11.37 1.32 -0.86
C GLU A 113 10.22 0.45 -0.43
N VAL A 114 9.20 0.36 -1.26
CA VAL A 114 7.96 -0.38 -0.97
C VAL A 114 7.59 -1.24 -2.16
N TRP A 115 7.15 -2.46 -1.88
CA TRP A 115 6.61 -3.39 -2.87
C TRP A 115 5.20 -3.77 -2.44
N THR A 116 4.24 -3.73 -3.38
CA THR A 116 2.91 -4.28 -3.15
C THR A 116 2.73 -5.52 -4.02
N SER A 117 2.00 -6.49 -3.51
CA SER A 117 1.74 -7.71 -4.26
C SER A 117 0.39 -8.32 -3.87
N PRO A 118 -0.43 -8.69 -4.86
CA PRO A 118 -1.64 -9.45 -4.57
C PRO A 118 -1.28 -10.88 -4.20
N LEU A 119 -2.09 -11.49 -3.32
CA LEU A 119 -1.94 -12.92 -3.00
C LEU A 119 -2.49 -13.81 -4.12
N ASP A 120 -3.40 -13.28 -4.95
CA ASP A 120 -3.95 -13.99 -6.10
C ASP A 120 -3.81 -13.08 -7.34
N PRO A 121 -2.66 -13.10 -8.01
CA PRO A 121 -2.45 -12.22 -9.17
C PRO A 121 -3.38 -12.51 -10.34
N ASP A 122 -3.83 -13.73 -10.50
CA ASP A 122 -4.75 -14.08 -11.59
C ASP A 122 -6.13 -13.48 -11.36
N ALA A 123 -6.63 -13.49 -10.13
CA ALA A 123 -7.89 -12.85 -9.78
C ALA A 123 -7.84 -11.35 -10.03
N LEU A 124 -6.73 -10.72 -9.65
CA LEU A 124 -6.50 -9.30 -9.88
C LEU A 124 -6.51 -8.98 -11.38
N ALA A 125 -5.79 -9.76 -12.16
CA ALA A 125 -5.71 -9.55 -13.61
C ALA A 125 -7.09 -9.69 -14.28
N ARG A 126 -7.87 -10.68 -13.87
CA ARG A 126 -9.23 -10.88 -14.40
C ARG A 126 -10.14 -9.71 -14.07
N PHE A 127 -10.04 -9.16 -12.88
CA PHE A 127 -10.86 -8.03 -12.45
C PHE A 127 -10.61 -6.79 -13.31
N TRP A 128 -9.35 -6.50 -13.60
CA TRP A 128 -8.95 -5.29 -14.35
C TRP A 128 -8.86 -5.49 -15.86
N ALA A 129 -9.13 -6.68 -16.37
CA ALA A 129 -8.99 -7.00 -17.80
C ALA A 129 -10.06 -6.36 -18.69
N HIS A 130 -11.08 -5.74 -18.11
CA HIS A 130 -12.22 -5.19 -18.87
C HIS A 130 -12.27 -3.68 -18.90
#